data_2740b9b57199cfc1f245a5ad342c4dd5
#
_entry.id   2740b9b57199cfc1f245a5ad342c4dd5
#
_cell.length_a   1.000
_cell.length_b   1.000
_cell.length_c   1.000
_cell.angle_alpha   90.00
_cell.angle_beta   90.00
_cell.angle_gamma   90.00
#
_symmetry.space_group_name_H-M   'P 1'
#
loop_
_entity.id
_entity.type
_entity.pdbx_description
1 polymer ?
#
loop_
_entity_poly.entity_id
_entity_poly.type
_entity_poly.pdbx_seq_one_letter_code
_entity_poly.pdbx_strand_id
1 'polypeptide(L)'
;MISSSGNKCILQSNGVPNLNFNDGNNSFPNDLTAQNQSYEITAAPEFANTLTYLRIGTDNGLMLNGVKIDLLAAACFGVGNERTGCFDMDNPWRFDPMHPVNGFRVDSHNAHVQPNGSYHYHGSPNAMFDSDSAVISPVVGFAADGFPIFGSWFDDNGVIRKAQTSYRLKSGDRESVDGYDTPSGSYDGKFRQDYEFVEDSGDLDECNGRVGVTPEFPEGIYYYVVTDDFPYFTRCLKGDFNT
;
A
#
# COMPACT_ATOMS: atom_id res chain seq x y z
N MET A 1 3.16 20.75 -3.29
CA MET A 1 3.90 21.41 -4.41
C MET A 1 4.79 20.37 -5.07
N ILE A 2 4.86 20.37 -6.39
CA ILE A 2 5.73 19.46 -7.15
C ILE A 2 6.74 20.31 -7.89
N SER A 3 8.03 19.98 -7.82
CA SER A 3 9.11 20.60 -8.56
C SER A 3 10.08 19.55 -9.05
N SER A 4 10.92 19.87 -10.04
CA SER A 4 11.93 18.96 -10.58
C SER A 4 13.33 19.51 -10.33
N SER A 5 14.28 18.61 -10.07
CA SER A 5 15.70 18.92 -9.91
C SER A 5 16.52 17.80 -10.51
N GLY A 6 17.09 18.03 -11.70
CA GLY A 6 17.78 16.99 -12.47
C GLY A 6 16.82 15.83 -12.79
N ASN A 7 17.21 14.60 -12.44
CA ASN A 7 16.40 13.39 -12.63
C ASN A 7 15.49 13.06 -11.44
N LYS A 8 15.13 14.06 -10.62
CA LYS A 8 14.30 13.87 -9.44
C LYS A 8 13.07 14.75 -9.49
N CYS A 9 11.95 14.22 -9.02
CA CYS A 9 10.75 14.95 -8.66
C CYS A 9 10.77 15.19 -7.16
N ILE A 10 10.63 16.43 -6.72
CA ILE A 10 10.54 16.81 -5.31
C ILE A 10 9.07 17.13 -5.03
N LEU A 11 8.48 16.37 -4.12
CA LEU A 11 7.08 16.54 -3.71
C LEU A 11 7.05 17.05 -2.28
N GLN A 12 6.49 18.24 -2.11
CA GLN A 12 6.27 18.83 -0.77
C GLN A 12 4.79 18.76 -0.41
N SER A 13 4.50 18.25 0.78
CA SER A 13 3.15 18.05 1.26
C SER A 13 3.01 18.43 2.74
N ASN A 14 1.81 18.91 3.10
CA ASN A 14 1.41 19.04 4.49
C ASN A 14 0.70 17.77 5.03
N GLY A 15 0.53 16.73 4.23
CA GLY A 15 -0.11 15.47 4.61
C GLY A 15 -1.59 15.57 4.98
N VAL A 16 -2.22 16.73 4.72
CA VAL A 16 -3.66 16.93 4.99
C VAL A 16 -4.44 16.55 3.74
N PRO A 17 -5.30 15.51 3.80
CA PRO A 17 -6.08 15.09 2.64
C PRO A 17 -7.09 16.18 2.24
N ASN A 18 -7.36 16.25 0.93
CA ASN A 18 -8.36 17.15 0.34
C ASN A 18 -9.74 16.48 0.18
N LEU A 19 -10.05 15.53 1.04
CA LEU A 19 -11.30 14.74 1.05
C LEU A 19 -11.94 14.82 2.45
N ASN A 20 -13.15 14.30 2.57
CA ASN A 20 -13.85 14.21 3.85
C ASN A 20 -13.31 13.01 4.64
N PHE A 21 -12.21 13.19 5.35
CA PHE A 21 -11.60 12.16 6.20
C PHE A 21 -12.32 12.06 7.55
N ASN A 22 -12.14 10.92 8.24
CA ASN A 22 -12.80 10.64 9.52
C ASN A 22 -14.31 10.85 9.44
N ASP A 23 -14.94 10.22 8.48
CA ASP A 23 -16.30 10.42 8.01
C ASP A 23 -17.42 9.98 8.98
N GLY A 24 -17.10 9.83 10.25
CA GLY A 24 -18.03 9.53 11.33
C GLY A 24 -18.25 8.03 11.60
N ASN A 25 -17.75 7.16 10.77
CA ASN A 25 -17.83 5.71 10.99
C ASN A 25 -16.81 5.23 12.02
N ASN A 26 -15.66 5.90 12.09
CA ASN A 26 -14.59 5.60 13.03
C ASN A 26 -13.99 6.89 13.60
N SER A 27 -13.95 7.00 14.90
CA SER A 27 -13.19 8.06 15.57
C SER A 27 -11.71 7.67 15.57
N PHE A 28 -10.86 8.48 14.97
CA PHE A 28 -9.41 8.28 15.06
C PHE A 28 -8.92 8.41 16.50
N PRO A 29 -7.93 7.61 16.90
CA PRO A 29 -7.33 7.74 18.24
C PRO A 29 -6.46 8.99 18.38
N ASN A 30 -6.08 9.64 17.26
CA ASN A 30 -5.20 10.79 17.21
C ASN A 30 -5.79 11.87 16.31
N ASP A 31 -5.51 13.13 16.64
CA ASP A 31 -5.92 14.26 15.83
C ASP A 31 -4.98 14.45 14.63
N LEU A 32 -5.55 14.80 13.47
CA LEU A 32 -4.77 15.15 12.30
C LEU A 32 -4.09 16.50 12.51
N THR A 33 -2.81 16.54 12.19
CA THR A 33 -2.03 17.80 12.18
C THR A 33 -1.25 17.95 10.89
N ALA A 34 -1.16 19.17 10.39
CA ALA A 34 -0.37 19.46 9.20
C ALA A 34 1.11 19.06 9.42
N GLN A 35 1.66 18.36 8.45
CA GLN A 35 3.04 17.93 8.41
C GLN A 35 3.86 18.88 7.52
N ASN A 36 5.17 18.76 7.56
CA ASN A 36 6.08 19.42 6.62
C ASN A 36 6.96 18.35 5.98
N GLN A 37 6.41 17.68 4.97
CA GLN A 37 7.03 16.52 4.34
C GLN A 37 7.62 16.92 2.99
N SER A 38 8.80 16.36 2.69
CA SER A 38 9.45 16.50 1.40
C SER A 38 9.92 15.12 0.95
N TYR A 39 9.46 14.71 -0.22
CA TYR A 39 9.80 13.43 -0.83
C TYR A 39 10.60 13.69 -2.10
N GLU A 40 11.69 12.97 -2.27
CA GLU A 40 12.44 12.93 -3.52
C GLU A 40 12.21 11.59 -4.20
N ILE A 41 11.64 11.61 -5.40
CA ILE A 41 11.33 10.44 -6.20
C ILE A 41 12.07 10.55 -7.52
N THR A 42 12.66 9.47 -8.00
CA THR A 42 13.28 9.46 -9.33
C THR A 42 12.22 9.72 -10.43
N ALA A 43 12.57 10.55 -11.41
CA ALA A 43 11.72 10.80 -12.58
C ALA A 43 11.94 9.78 -13.71
N ALA A 44 12.94 8.90 -13.57
CA ALA A 44 13.23 7.82 -14.49
C ALA A 44 13.48 6.53 -13.66
N PRO A 45 12.42 5.84 -13.22
CA PRO A 45 12.56 4.61 -12.47
C PRO A 45 13.14 3.50 -13.34
N GLU A 46 14.06 2.74 -12.78
CA GLU A 46 14.69 1.57 -13.39
C GLU A 46 14.54 0.37 -12.47
N PHE A 47 14.47 -0.84 -13.03
CA PHE A 47 14.41 -2.05 -12.22
C PHE A 47 15.70 -2.27 -11.45
N ALA A 48 15.56 -2.55 -10.16
CA ALA A 48 16.65 -3.01 -9.32
C ALA A 48 16.97 -4.50 -9.58
N ASN A 49 18.18 -4.90 -9.22
CA ASN A 49 18.57 -6.32 -9.32
C ASN A 49 17.91 -7.20 -8.24
N THR A 50 17.40 -6.60 -7.19
CA THR A 50 16.75 -7.29 -6.06
C THR A 50 15.54 -6.49 -5.58
N LEU A 51 14.52 -7.21 -5.10
CA LEU A 51 13.34 -6.58 -4.52
C LEU A 51 13.67 -5.88 -3.20
N THR A 52 13.09 -4.70 -3.00
CA THR A 52 13.09 -4.02 -1.70
C THR A 52 11.77 -4.28 -1.00
N TYR A 53 11.79 -5.08 0.06
CA TYR A 53 10.60 -5.33 0.87
C TYR A 53 10.29 -4.15 1.78
N LEU A 54 8.98 -3.91 1.97
CA LEU A 54 8.50 -2.83 2.83
C LEU A 54 8.97 -3.00 4.28
N ARG A 55 9.24 -1.87 4.94
CA ARG A 55 9.67 -1.82 6.34
C ARG A 55 8.84 -0.83 7.14
N ILE A 56 8.73 -1.08 8.44
CA ILE A 56 8.15 -0.12 9.39
C ILE A 56 9.00 1.15 9.40
N GLY A 57 8.33 2.29 9.37
CA GLY A 57 9.00 3.61 9.41
C GLY A 57 9.54 4.09 8.07
N THR A 58 9.31 3.33 6.99
CA THR A 58 9.64 3.78 5.63
C THR A 58 8.34 4.07 4.90
N ASP A 59 8.19 5.29 4.38
CA ASP A 59 7.06 5.65 3.54
C ASP A 59 7.15 4.90 2.20
N ASN A 60 6.08 4.17 1.85
CA ASN A 60 6.10 3.27 0.70
C ASN A 60 5.81 3.99 -0.62
N GLY A 61 5.28 5.19 -0.54
CA GLY A 61 4.95 6.05 -1.66
C GLY A 61 4.17 7.28 -1.23
N LEU A 62 3.88 8.14 -2.19
CA LEU A 62 3.10 9.35 -2.01
C LEU A 62 1.99 9.41 -3.04
N MET A 63 0.77 9.66 -2.56
CA MET A 63 -0.38 9.86 -3.42
C MET A 63 -0.43 11.31 -3.95
N LEU A 64 -1.07 11.52 -5.11
CA LEU A 64 -1.17 12.85 -5.74
C LEU A 64 -1.93 13.87 -4.90
N ASN A 65 -2.73 13.44 -3.94
CA ASN A 65 -3.36 14.33 -2.95
C ASN A 65 -2.42 14.72 -1.80
N GLY A 66 -1.16 14.29 -1.83
CA GLY A 66 -0.14 14.63 -0.84
C GLY A 66 -0.14 13.76 0.41
N VAL A 67 -0.94 12.70 0.45
CA VAL A 67 -0.98 11.75 1.56
C VAL A 67 -0.03 10.58 1.29
N LYS A 68 0.74 10.22 2.28
CA LYS A 68 1.68 9.09 2.18
C LYS A 68 1.00 7.72 2.26
N ILE A 69 1.67 6.72 1.74
CA ILE A 69 1.32 5.32 1.90
C ILE A 69 2.24 4.72 2.96
N ASP A 70 1.65 4.13 4.01
CA ASP A 70 2.38 3.44 5.08
C ASP A 70 1.59 2.18 5.46
N LEU A 71 1.91 1.08 4.76
CA LEU A 71 1.07 -0.12 4.74
C LEU A 71 1.24 -1.02 5.95
N LEU A 72 2.35 -0.90 6.70
CA LEU A 72 2.68 -1.84 7.76
C LEU A 72 2.26 -1.31 9.13
N ALA A 73 1.40 -2.01 9.82
CA ALA A 73 1.17 -1.76 11.24
C ALA A 73 2.40 -2.19 12.07
N ALA A 74 2.81 -1.35 13.01
CA ALA A 74 3.80 -1.72 14.02
C ALA A 74 3.20 -2.62 15.10
N ALA A 75 2.38 -3.59 14.72
CA ALA A 75 1.59 -4.46 15.58
C ALA A 75 1.70 -5.92 15.15
N CYS A 76 2.10 -6.79 16.09
CA CYS A 76 2.20 -8.23 15.86
C CYS A 76 1.57 -9.00 17.02
N PHE A 77 1.11 -10.22 16.75
CA PHE A 77 0.61 -11.14 17.76
C PHE A 77 1.68 -11.43 18.80
N GLY A 78 1.30 -11.45 20.07
CA GLY A 78 2.20 -11.74 21.20
C GLY A 78 3.20 -10.62 21.52
N VAL A 79 3.17 -9.47 20.85
CA VAL A 79 4.11 -8.37 21.10
C VAL A 79 3.41 -7.21 21.82
N GLY A 80 3.83 -6.93 23.04
CA GLY A 80 3.32 -5.82 23.85
C GLY A 80 1.80 -5.90 24.04
N ASN A 81 1.10 -4.84 23.67
CA ASN A 81 -0.37 -4.80 23.69
C ASN A 81 -1.02 -5.15 22.33
N GLU A 82 -0.24 -5.69 21.39
CA GLU A 82 -0.67 -6.05 20.03
C GLU A 82 -1.19 -4.85 19.20
N ARG A 83 -0.85 -3.63 19.58
CA ARG A 83 -1.27 -2.40 18.88
C ARG A 83 -0.10 -1.59 18.34
N THR A 84 1.04 -1.68 19.01
CA THR A 84 2.25 -0.94 18.65
C THR A 84 3.49 -1.62 19.24
N GLY A 85 4.67 -1.27 18.73
CA GLY A 85 5.95 -1.73 19.28
C GLY A 85 6.56 -2.95 18.58
N CYS A 86 5.90 -3.50 17.57
CA CYS A 86 6.47 -4.57 16.75
C CYS A 86 7.30 -3.99 15.60
N PHE A 87 8.61 -3.86 15.83
CA PHE A 87 9.58 -3.39 14.83
C PHE A 87 10.40 -4.52 14.21
N ASP A 88 10.27 -5.73 14.74
CA ASP A 88 10.88 -6.93 14.17
C ASP A 88 10.20 -7.27 12.84
N MET A 89 10.94 -7.12 11.74
CA MET A 89 10.43 -7.37 10.39
C MET A 89 10.31 -8.85 10.06
N ASP A 90 10.99 -9.71 10.81
CA ASP A 90 10.94 -11.16 10.64
C ASP A 90 9.76 -11.80 11.41
N ASN A 91 9.07 -11.01 12.25
CA ASN A 91 7.88 -11.51 12.94
C ASN A 91 6.79 -11.91 11.94
N PRO A 92 6.38 -13.20 11.87
CA PRO A 92 5.47 -13.71 10.86
C PRO A 92 4.00 -13.33 11.11
N TRP A 93 3.67 -12.79 12.28
CA TRP A 93 2.28 -12.55 12.67
C TRP A 93 1.97 -11.05 12.82
N ARG A 94 2.33 -10.29 11.78
CA ARG A 94 2.00 -8.86 11.70
C ARG A 94 0.55 -8.68 11.29
N PHE A 95 -0.21 -7.94 12.10
CA PHE A 95 -1.62 -7.65 11.80
C PHE A 95 -1.78 -6.87 10.50
N ASP A 96 -2.79 -7.25 9.73
CA ASP A 96 -3.24 -6.46 8.58
C ASP A 96 -4.14 -5.30 9.08
N PRO A 97 -3.77 -4.03 8.85
CA PRO A 97 -4.61 -2.89 9.25
C PRO A 97 -5.98 -2.86 8.61
N MET A 98 -6.12 -3.45 7.42
CA MET A 98 -7.38 -3.45 6.67
C MET A 98 -8.35 -4.53 7.13
N HIS A 99 -7.89 -5.55 7.86
CA HIS A 99 -8.79 -6.58 8.36
C HIS A 99 -9.71 -6.04 9.47
N PRO A 100 -11.05 -6.08 9.32
CA PRO A 100 -11.98 -5.33 10.18
C PRO A 100 -11.91 -5.76 11.66
N VAL A 101 -11.63 -7.05 11.94
CA VAL A 101 -11.52 -7.57 13.30
C VAL A 101 -10.32 -6.98 14.06
N ASN A 102 -9.29 -6.56 13.34
CA ASN A 102 -8.08 -6.00 13.95
C ASN A 102 -8.30 -4.58 14.54
N GLY A 103 -9.35 -3.88 14.12
CA GLY A 103 -9.81 -2.65 14.75
C GLY A 103 -8.81 -1.50 14.69
N PHE A 104 -8.08 -1.34 13.58
CA PHE A 104 -7.15 -0.21 13.37
C PHE A 104 -7.86 1.11 13.07
N ARG A 105 -9.20 1.09 12.92
CA ARG A 105 -10.06 2.27 12.76
C ARG A 105 -9.68 3.13 11.57
N VAL A 106 -9.56 2.51 10.40
CA VAL A 106 -9.47 3.26 9.14
C VAL A 106 -10.83 3.86 8.79
N ASP A 107 -10.82 5.02 8.14
CA ASP A 107 -12.03 5.67 7.62
C ASP A 107 -12.53 5.02 6.30
N SER A 108 -13.55 5.62 5.66
CA SER A 108 -14.07 5.12 4.37
C SER A 108 -13.07 5.20 3.22
N HIS A 109 -11.95 5.90 3.43
CA HIS A 109 -10.86 6.02 2.46
C HIS A 109 -9.68 5.10 2.76
N ASN A 110 -9.85 4.15 3.71
CA ASN A 110 -8.85 3.16 4.09
C ASN A 110 -7.57 3.76 4.68
N ALA A 111 -7.72 4.84 5.44
CA ALA A 111 -6.64 5.58 6.06
C ALA A 111 -6.97 5.95 7.50
N HIS A 112 -5.97 6.31 8.28
CA HIS A 112 -6.12 6.85 9.61
C HIS A 112 -4.94 7.75 10.02
N VAL A 113 -4.99 8.28 11.26
CA VAL A 113 -3.99 9.22 11.78
C VAL A 113 -3.04 8.53 12.76
N GLN A 114 -1.73 8.62 12.50
CA GLN A 114 -0.66 8.16 13.39
C GLN A 114 -0.56 9.04 14.66
N PRO A 115 0.15 8.58 15.72
CA PRO A 115 0.34 9.38 16.94
C PRO A 115 1.02 10.75 16.74
N ASN A 116 1.78 10.92 15.66
CA ASN A 116 2.40 12.20 15.30
C ASN A 116 1.46 13.14 14.50
N GLY A 117 0.19 12.76 14.32
CA GLY A 117 -0.79 13.52 13.57
C GLY A 117 -0.76 13.32 12.05
N SER A 118 0.06 12.42 11.53
CA SER A 118 0.16 12.14 10.09
C SER A 118 -0.94 11.20 9.63
N TYR A 119 -1.74 11.64 8.65
CA TYR A 119 -2.71 10.79 7.95
C TYR A 119 -2.00 9.94 6.90
N HIS A 120 -2.37 8.69 6.76
CA HIS A 120 -1.75 7.76 5.80
C HIS A 120 -2.70 6.66 5.37
N TYR A 121 -2.50 6.16 4.14
CA TYR A 121 -3.27 5.07 3.55
C TYR A 121 -2.72 3.69 3.93
N HIS A 122 -3.64 2.78 4.24
CA HIS A 122 -3.40 1.34 4.36
C HIS A 122 -4.05 0.52 3.25
N GLY A 123 -5.03 1.08 2.57
CA GLY A 123 -5.78 0.43 1.51
C GLY A 123 -6.22 1.41 0.42
N SER A 124 -7.05 0.95 -0.51
CA SER A 124 -7.48 1.70 -1.68
C SER A 124 -7.91 3.13 -1.34
N PRO A 125 -7.32 4.16 -1.95
CA PRO A 125 -7.69 5.56 -1.74
C PRO A 125 -8.94 5.91 -2.57
N ASN A 126 -10.09 5.40 -2.18
CA ASN A 126 -11.36 5.42 -2.94
C ASN A 126 -11.78 6.80 -3.46
N ALA A 127 -11.32 7.90 -2.82
CA ALA A 127 -11.65 9.24 -3.27
C ALA A 127 -10.74 9.76 -4.39
N MET A 128 -9.70 9.03 -4.79
CA MET A 128 -8.73 9.49 -5.78
C MET A 128 -9.01 9.05 -7.20
N PHE A 129 -9.90 8.08 -7.38
CA PHE A 129 -10.33 7.59 -8.68
C PHE A 129 -11.74 6.99 -8.56
N ASP A 130 -12.42 6.87 -9.67
CA ASP A 130 -13.75 6.23 -9.70
C ASP A 130 -13.57 4.70 -9.63
N SER A 131 -13.74 4.15 -8.43
CA SER A 131 -13.59 2.71 -8.18
C SER A 131 -14.74 1.87 -8.75
N ASP A 132 -15.84 2.51 -9.14
CA ASP A 132 -17.04 1.84 -9.65
C ASP A 132 -17.22 2.01 -11.17
N SER A 133 -16.37 2.81 -11.81
CA SER A 133 -16.43 3.11 -13.23
C SER A 133 -15.51 2.20 -14.03
N ALA A 134 -16.04 1.57 -15.07
CA ALA A 134 -15.29 0.76 -16.04
C ALA A 134 -14.54 1.66 -17.05
N VAL A 135 -13.73 2.57 -16.56
CA VAL A 135 -12.77 3.35 -17.34
C VAL A 135 -11.37 3.11 -16.80
N ILE A 136 -10.36 3.21 -17.66
CA ILE A 136 -8.97 3.06 -17.24
C ILE A 136 -8.68 4.05 -16.12
N SER A 137 -8.16 3.55 -15.00
CA SER A 137 -7.81 4.40 -13.86
C SER A 137 -6.61 5.29 -14.19
N PRO A 138 -6.59 6.53 -13.67
CA PRO A 138 -5.44 7.41 -13.81
C PRO A 138 -4.30 6.99 -12.88
N VAL A 139 -3.13 7.63 -13.05
CA VAL A 139 -2.09 7.67 -12.02
C VAL A 139 -2.66 8.32 -10.77
N VAL A 140 -2.58 7.65 -9.64
CA VAL A 140 -3.07 8.14 -8.33
C VAL A 140 -1.93 8.48 -7.37
N GLY A 141 -0.72 8.03 -7.67
CA GLY A 141 0.47 8.27 -6.84
C GLY A 141 1.74 7.75 -7.47
N PHE A 142 2.82 7.84 -6.71
CA PHE A 142 4.11 7.26 -7.05
C PHE A 142 4.65 6.48 -5.87
N ALA A 143 5.17 5.28 -6.12
CA ALA A 143 5.90 4.51 -5.14
C ALA A 143 7.26 5.15 -4.86
N ALA A 144 7.88 4.78 -3.75
CA ALA A 144 9.14 5.38 -3.32
C ALA A 144 10.29 5.15 -4.32
N ASP A 145 10.21 4.10 -5.15
CA ASP A 145 11.14 3.80 -6.23
C ASP A 145 10.87 4.55 -7.55
N GLY A 146 9.86 5.41 -7.57
CA GLY A 146 9.50 6.26 -8.71
C GLY A 146 8.53 5.65 -9.69
N PHE A 147 8.23 4.36 -9.62
CA PHE A 147 7.21 3.79 -10.49
C PHE A 147 5.81 4.32 -10.13
N PRO A 148 4.96 4.61 -11.15
CA PRO A 148 3.63 5.12 -10.91
C PRO A 148 2.72 4.07 -10.26
N ILE A 149 1.75 4.57 -9.51
CA ILE A 149 0.66 3.78 -8.93
C ILE A 149 -0.63 4.17 -9.64
N PHE A 150 -1.31 3.21 -10.21
CA PHE A 150 -2.60 3.39 -10.86
C PHE A 150 -3.75 2.89 -9.96
N GLY A 151 -4.94 3.40 -10.21
CA GLY A 151 -6.17 2.81 -9.66
C GLY A 151 -6.43 1.41 -10.23
N SER A 152 -7.57 0.82 -9.86
CA SER A 152 -7.82 -0.62 -10.05
C SER A 152 -8.13 -1.03 -11.50
N TRP A 153 -8.61 -0.11 -12.35
CA TRP A 153 -9.09 -0.44 -13.69
C TRP A 153 -8.01 -0.30 -14.75
N PHE A 154 -7.84 -1.31 -15.58
CA PHE A 154 -6.89 -1.31 -16.68
C PHE A 154 -7.52 -1.89 -17.96
N ASP A 155 -6.86 -1.66 -19.10
CA ASP A 155 -7.23 -2.27 -20.38
C ASP A 155 -6.59 -3.66 -20.51
N ASP A 156 -7.43 -4.68 -20.54
CA ASP A 156 -7.04 -6.04 -20.82
C ASP A 156 -7.44 -6.39 -22.27
N ASN A 157 -6.55 -6.04 -23.22
CA ASN A 157 -6.75 -6.31 -24.65
C ASN A 157 -8.10 -5.79 -25.21
N GLY A 158 -8.46 -4.57 -24.83
CA GLY A 158 -9.69 -3.90 -25.27
C GLY A 158 -10.88 -4.12 -24.33
N VAL A 159 -10.70 -4.82 -23.23
CA VAL A 159 -11.71 -5.00 -22.17
C VAL A 159 -11.25 -4.27 -20.92
N ILE A 160 -11.98 -3.23 -20.52
CA ILE A 160 -11.69 -2.52 -19.28
C ILE A 160 -12.27 -3.28 -18.10
N ARG A 161 -11.40 -3.70 -17.19
CA ARG A 161 -11.75 -4.45 -15.99
C ARG A 161 -10.83 -4.13 -14.82
N LYS A 162 -11.25 -4.50 -13.61
CA LYS A 162 -10.40 -4.38 -12.42
C LYS A 162 -9.28 -5.43 -12.44
N ALA A 163 -8.10 -5.01 -12.04
CA ALA A 163 -6.97 -5.91 -11.82
C ALA A 163 -7.24 -6.80 -10.61
N GLN A 164 -6.88 -8.08 -10.76
CA GLN A 164 -6.93 -9.07 -9.70
C GLN A 164 -5.53 -9.30 -9.14
N THR A 165 -5.40 -9.22 -7.84
CA THR A 165 -4.16 -9.59 -7.16
C THR A 165 -3.84 -11.08 -7.35
N SER A 166 -2.55 -11.42 -7.35
CA SER A 166 -2.08 -12.82 -7.33
C SER A 166 -1.85 -13.35 -5.90
N TYR A 167 -2.23 -12.59 -4.87
CA TYR A 167 -2.21 -13.07 -3.50
C TYR A 167 -3.48 -13.85 -3.19
N ARG A 168 -3.30 -14.98 -2.49
CA ARG A 168 -4.39 -15.85 -2.06
C ARG A 168 -4.30 -16.10 -0.56
N LEU A 169 -5.45 -16.21 0.10
CA LEU A 169 -5.51 -16.65 1.48
C LEU A 169 -5.05 -18.11 1.54
N LYS A 170 -4.10 -18.42 2.43
CA LYS A 170 -3.65 -19.79 2.68
C LYS A 170 -4.80 -20.64 3.23
N SER A 171 -4.73 -21.94 3.00
CA SER A 171 -5.70 -22.91 3.52
C SER A 171 -5.17 -23.64 4.75
N GLY A 172 -6.05 -24.07 5.64
CA GLY A 172 -5.71 -24.82 6.85
C GLY A 172 -5.39 -23.92 8.04
N ASP A 173 -4.81 -24.54 9.07
CA ASP A 173 -4.44 -23.84 10.32
C ASP A 173 -3.03 -23.25 10.21
N ARG A 174 -2.77 -22.19 10.96
CA ARG A 174 -1.47 -21.51 10.99
C ARG A 174 -0.39 -22.45 11.51
N GLU A 175 0.69 -22.56 10.75
CA GLU A 175 1.85 -23.35 11.11
C GLU A 175 2.74 -22.62 12.11
N SER A 176 3.33 -23.38 13.03
CA SER A 176 4.26 -22.82 14.02
C SER A 176 5.53 -22.32 13.33
N VAL A 177 6.01 -21.16 13.80
CA VAL A 177 7.28 -20.59 13.38
C VAL A 177 8.21 -20.50 14.59
N ASP A 178 9.39 -21.10 14.48
CA ASP A 178 10.37 -21.13 15.57
C ASP A 178 10.73 -19.72 16.04
N GLY A 179 10.72 -19.52 17.35
CA GLY A 179 11.05 -18.23 17.97
C GLY A 179 9.88 -17.26 18.10
N TYR A 180 8.69 -17.61 17.63
CA TYR A 180 7.49 -16.76 17.73
C TYR A 180 6.28 -17.51 18.28
N ASP A 181 5.50 -16.82 19.11
CA ASP A 181 4.18 -17.32 19.50
C ASP A 181 3.28 -17.36 18.27
N THR A 182 2.62 -18.49 18.04
CA THR A 182 1.76 -18.68 16.87
C THR A 182 0.29 -18.48 17.25
N PRO A 183 -0.43 -17.59 16.56
CA PRO A 183 -1.85 -17.43 16.79
C PRO A 183 -2.61 -18.68 16.35
N SER A 184 -3.51 -19.16 17.21
CA SER A 184 -4.31 -20.35 16.93
C SER A 184 -5.34 -20.13 15.82
N GLY A 185 -5.79 -21.22 15.22
CA GLY A 185 -6.85 -21.26 14.21
C GLY A 185 -6.35 -21.10 12.79
N SER A 186 -7.30 -21.10 11.87
CA SER A 186 -7.04 -21.11 10.43
C SER A 186 -6.56 -19.76 9.93
N TYR A 187 -5.92 -19.75 8.77
CA TYR A 187 -5.61 -18.54 8.02
C TYR A 187 -6.91 -17.82 7.66
N ASP A 188 -7.14 -16.65 8.23
CA ASP A 188 -8.39 -15.90 8.10
C ASP A 188 -8.18 -14.46 7.59
N GLY A 189 -6.94 -14.09 7.27
CA GLY A 189 -6.56 -12.78 6.76
C GLY A 189 -6.26 -11.74 7.82
N LYS A 190 -6.31 -12.07 9.12
CA LYS A 190 -5.93 -11.15 10.20
C LYS A 190 -4.48 -10.71 10.12
N PHE A 191 -3.62 -11.58 9.64
CA PHE A 191 -2.19 -11.32 9.52
C PHE A 191 -1.78 -11.26 8.06
N ARG A 192 -0.83 -10.39 7.75
CA ARG A 192 -0.31 -10.27 6.38
C ARG A 192 0.29 -11.56 5.85
N GLN A 193 0.81 -12.40 6.74
CA GLN A 193 1.37 -13.71 6.43
C GLN A 193 0.32 -14.82 6.26
N ASP A 194 -0.94 -14.53 6.49
CA ASP A 194 -2.04 -15.41 6.14
C ASP A 194 -2.21 -15.56 4.62
N TYR A 195 -1.60 -14.64 3.87
CA TYR A 195 -1.64 -14.65 2.41
C TYR A 195 -0.32 -15.15 1.81
N GLU A 196 -0.42 -15.80 0.68
CA GLU A 196 0.70 -16.23 -0.15
C GLU A 196 0.55 -15.71 -1.57
N PHE A 197 1.68 -15.42 -2.21
CA PHE A 197 1.73 -15.11 -3.64
C PHE A 197 1.65 -16.43 -4.43
N VAL A 198 0.73 -16.48 -5.38
CA VAL A 198 0.54 -17.61 -6.30
C VAL A 198 0.71 -17.08 -7.71
N GLU A 199 1.84 -17.39 -8.32
CA GLU A 199 2.18 -16.94 -9.68
C GLU A 199 1.05 -17.28 -10.66
N ASP A 200 0.76 -16.38 -11.59
CA ASP A 200 -0.28 -16.51 -12.62
C ASP A 200 -1.72 -16.71 -12.11
N SER A 201 -1.98 -16.54 -10.81
CA SER A 201 -3.34 -16.64 -10.28
C SER A 201 -4.17 -15.37 -10.41
N GLY A 202 -3.54 -14.25 -10.76
CA GLY A 202 -4.13 -12.93 -11.00
C GLY A 202 -3.41 -12.21 -12.13
N ASP A 203 -3.52 -10.88 -12.15
CA ASP A 203 -2.96 -10.02 -13.19
C ASP A 203 -1.62 -9.41 -12.80
N LEU A 204 -1.27 -9.48 -11.52
CA LEU A 204 -0.20 -8.71 -10.88
C LEU A 204 0.89 -9.64 -10.34
N ASP A 205 2.10 -9.12 -10.32
CA ASP A 205 3.25 -9.82 -9.77
C ASP A 205 3.31 -9.78 -8.23
N GLU A 206 4.39 -10.30 -7.64
CA GLU A 206 4.61 -10.38 -6.20
C GLU A 206 4.69 -9.02 -5.50
N CYS A 207 4.94 -7.95 -6.24
CA CYS A 207 4.92 -6.58 -5.73
C CYS A 207 3.58 -5.86 -5.96
N ASN A 208 2.57 -6.57 -6.48
CA ASN A 208 1.26 -6.02 -6.86
C ASN A 208 1.36 -5.00 -8.00
N GLY A 209 2.21 -5.27 -8.96
CA GLY A 209 2.42 -4.45 -10.14
C GLY A 209 2.41 -5.27 -11.43
N ARG A 210 2.56 -4.59 -12.55
CA ARG A 210 2.62 -5.17 -13.90
C ARG A 210 3.31 -4.25 -14.89
N VAL A 211 3.76 -4.78 -15.99
CA VAL A 211 4.15 -3.98 -17.16
C VAL A 211 2.93 -3.81 -18.08
N GLY A 212 2.73 -2.61 -18.58
CA GLY A 212 1.64 -2.35 -19.53
C GLY A 212 1.72 -0.98 -20.16
N VAL A 213 0.89 -0.79 -21.18
CA VAL A 213 0.68 0.49 -21.86
C VAL A 213 -0.49 1.20 -21.19
N THR A 214 -0.35 2.49 -20.93
CA THR A 214 -1.41 3.34 -20.40
C THR A 214 -1.50 4.64 -21.22
N PRO A 215 -2.56 5.43 -21.08
CA PRO A 215 -2.65 6.72 -21.78
C PRO A 215 -1.48 7.66 -21.45
N GLU A 216 -0.96 7.62 -20.20
CA GLU A 216 0.16 8.43 -19.74
C GLU A 216 1.52 7.88 -20.20
N PHE A 217 1.61 6.56 -20.44
CA PHE A 217 2.83 5.86 -20.84
C PHE A 217 2.58 4.98 -22.08
N PRO A 218 2.50 5.58 -23.28
CA PRO A 218 2.16 4.87 -24.51
C PRO A 218 3.23 3.88 -24.99
N GLU A 219 4.47 4.03 -24.52
CA GLU A 219 5.57 3.08 -24.80
C GLU A 219 5.61 1.91 -23.80
N GLY A 220 4.71 1.94 -22.81
CA GLY A 220 4.68 0.99 -21.71
C GLY A 220 5.63 1.34 -20.58
N ILE A 221 5.22 0.97 -19.38
CA ILE A 221 6.01 1.12 -18.16
C ILE A 221 5.62 0.00 -17.18
N TYR A 222 6.49 -0.29 -16.21
CA TYR A 222 6.06 -1.01 -15.03
C TYR A 222 5.30 -0.06 -14.10
N TYR A 223 4.21 -0.53 -13.52
CA TYR A 223 3.41 0.25 -12.57
C TYR A 223 2.77 -0.64 -11.51
N TYR A 224 2.59 -0.07 -10.33
CA TYR A 224 1.82 -0.70 -9.26
C TYR A 224 0.33 -0.41 -9.44
N VAL A 225 -0.50 -1.31 -8.94
CA VAL A 225 -1.94 -1.21 -9.05
C VAL A 225 -2.59 -1.25 -7.68
N VAL A 226 -3.52 -0.33 -7.43
CA VAL A 226 -4.40 -0.43 -6.26
C VAL A 226 -5.40 -1.55 -6.48
N THR A 227 -5.54 -2.45 -5.52
CA THR A 227 -6.50 -3.57 -5.57
C THR A 227 -7.53 -3.46 -4.45
N ASP A 228 -8.73 -4.03 -4.69
CA ASP A 228 -9.79 -4.09 -3.68
C ASP A 228 -9.42 -5.09 -2.56
N ASP A 229 -8.70 -6.16 -2.95
CA ASP A 229 -8.25 -7.22 -2.06
C ASP A 229 -6.77 -7.04 -1.67
N PHE A 230 -6.34 -7.80 -0.65
CA PHE A 230 -4.94 -7.85 -0.22
C PHE A 230 -4.00 -8.08 -1.43
N PRO A 231 -2.90 -7.35 -1.55
CA PRO A 231 -2.27 -6.45 -0.57
C PRO A 231 -2.68 -4.97 -0.68
N TYR A 232 -3.72 -4.62 -1.40
CA TYR A 232 -4.29 -3.29 -1.61
C TYR A 232 -3.40 -2.31 -2.39
N PHE A 233 -2.12 -2.30 -2.11
CA PHE A 233 -1.05 -1.53 -2.76
C PHE A 233 0.16 -2.42 -3.02
N THR A 234 1.32 -1.78 -3.30
CA THR A 234 2.58 -2.50 -3.48
C THR A 234 2.94 -3.35 -2.27
N ARG A 235 3.50 -4.53 -2.51
CA ARG A 235 4.00 -5.45 -1.48
C ARG A 235 5.52 -5.33 -1.28
N CYS A 236 6.20 -4.90 -2.32
CA CYS A 236 7.63 -4.64 -2.39
C CYS A 236 7.89 -3.58 -3.48
N LEU A 237 9.11 -3.07 -3.54
CA LEU A 237 9.55 -2.17 -4.60
C LEU A 237 10.43 -2.92 -5.57
N LYS A 238 10.15 -2.76 -6.88
CA LYS A 238 10.92 -3.37 -7.99
C LYS A 238 12.00 -2.44 -8.52
N GLY A 239 11.85 -1.16 -8.27
CA GLY A 239 12.79 -0.16 -8.73
C GLY A 239 13.95 0.06 -7.76
N ASP A 240 14.96 0.75 -8.28
CA ASP A 240 16.10 1.20 -7.47
C ASP A 240 15.61 2.24 -6.46
N PHE A 241 15.72 1.90 -5.19
CA PHE A 241 15.30 2.72 -4.07
C PHE A 241 16.47 2.93 -3.13
N ASN A 242 17.12 4.08 -3.29
CA ASN A 242 18.18 4.51 -2.37
C ASN A 242 17.54 5.25 -1.19
N THR A 243 17.52 4.60 -0.03
CA THR A 243 17.12 5.18 1.26
C THR A 243 18.13 6.20 1.77
#